data_649a78ea29beb6131ead8cdb1ed9c343
#
_entry.id   649a78ea29beb6131ead8cdb1ed9c343
#
_cell.length_a   1.000
_cell.length_b   1.000
_cell.length_c   1.000
_cell.angle_alpha   90.00
_cell.angle_beta   90.00
_cell.angle_gamma   90.00
#
_symmetry.space_group_name_H-M   'P 1'
#
loop_
_entity.id
_entity.type
_entity.pdbx_description
1 polymer ?
#
loop_
_entity_poly.entity_id
_entity_poly.type
_entity_poly.pdbx_seq_one_letter_code
_entity_poly.pdbx_strand_id
1 'polypeptide(L)'
;MGPGAWAFAAELAAPGDALAENNMAWAHTLVSKPARVLVVEGSPDTATALRRALGEARILTDVVTPDGIPGTAQGFANFDAILLVDVPTTAMTDAQMTAIREAVSSDGRGLVVAGGEHTFGQGEYAGTPL
;
A
#
# COMPACT_ATOMS: atom_id res chain seq x y z
N MET A 1 -12.79 8.11 -15.01
CA MET A 1 -13.52 7.04 -14.28
C MET A 1 -12.86 6.95 -12.92
N GLY A 2 -13.61 7.13 -11.81
CA GLY A 2 -13.08 7.02 -10.45
C GLY A 2 -13.01 5.57 -9.97
N PRO A 3 -12.36 5.29 -8.81
CA PRO A 3 -12.34 3.97 -8.21
C PRO A 3 -13.76 3.47 -7.89
N GLY A 4 -14.00 2.17 -8.06
CA GLY A 4 -15.28 1.54 -7.79
C GLY A 4 -15.63 0.46 -8.79
N ALA A 5 -16.75 -0.21 -8.56
CA ALA A 5 -17.31 -1.17 -9.50
C ALA A 5 -18.11 -0.41 -10.57
N TRP A 6 -17.85 -0.70 -11.82
CA TRP A 6 -18.52 -0.10 -12.97
C TRP A 6 -19.19 -1.18 -13.80
N ALA A 7 -20.42 -0.91 -14.21
CA ALA A 7 -21.15 -1.73 -15.16
C ALA A 7 -21.35 -0.94 -16.46
N PHE A 8 -21.12 -1.57 -17.58
CA PHE A 8 -21.34 -1.01 -18.90
C PHE A 8 -22.43 -1.82 -19.59
N ALA A 9 -23.35 -1.13 -20.23
CA ALA A 9 -24.33 -1.73 -21.14
C ALA A 9 -24.03 -1.25 -22.55
N ALA A 10 -23.99 -2.17 -23.51
CA ALA A 10 -23.95 -1.86 -24.92
C ALA A 10 -25.26 -2.37 -25.55
N GLU A 11 -25.96 -1.50 -26.24
CA GLU A 11 -27.19 -1.81 -26.97
C GLU A 11 -26.96 -1.59 -28.47
N LEU A 12 -27.34 -2.58 -29.26
CA LEU A 12 -27.31 -2.51 -30.71
C LEU A 12 -28.75 -2.28 -31.22
N ALA A 13 -28.92 -1.26 -32.03
CA ALA A 13 -30.17 -1.04 -32.74
C ALA A 13 -29.95 -1.31 -34.24
N ALA A 14 -30.57 -2.35 -34.78
CA ALA A 14 -30.50 -2.71 -36.19
C ALA A 14 -31.91 -2.74 -36.83
N PRO A 15 -32.15 -1.95 -37.89
CA PRO A 15 -33.43 -2.01 -38.60
C PRO A 15 -33.68 -3.43 -39.19
N GLY A 16 -34.81 -4.05 -38.85
CA GLY A 16 -35.18 -5.37 -39.33
C GLY A 16 -34.64 -6.54 -38.52
N ASP A 17 -34.04 -6.29 -37.35
CA ASP A 17 -33.63 -7.33 -36.42
C ASP A 17 -34.86 -8.03 -35.81
N ALA A 18 -34.92 -9.38 -35.97
CA ALA A 18 -36.02 -10.21 -35.48
C ALA A 18 -35.84 -10.71 -34.03
N LEU A 19 -34.67 -10.47 -33.42
CA LEU A 19 -34.28 -10.97 -32.08
C LEU A 19 -33.73 -9.85 -31.20
N ALA A 20 -34.62 -8.95 -30.77
CA ALA A 20 -34.24 -7.82 -29.92
C ALA A 20 -33.60 -8.22 -28.58
N GLU A 21 -33.85 -9.45 -28.10
CA GLU A 21 -33.33 -9.96 -26.83
C GLU A 21 -31.82 -10.15 -26.82
N ASN A 22 -31.16 -10.29 -27.98
CA ASN A 22 -29.72 -10.45 -28.08
C ASN A 22 -28.98 -9.13 -28.33
N ASN A 23 -29.69 -8.02 -28.37
CA ASN A 23 -29.15 -6.70 -28.71
C ASN A 23 -28.50 -5.97 -27.52
N MET A 24 -28.51 -6.56 -26.34
CA MET A 24 -27.91 -5.96 -25.14
C MET A 24 -26.81 -6.84 -24.58
N ALA A 25 -25.65 -6.25 -24.34
CA ALA A 25 -24.53 -6.88 -23.66
C ALA A 25 -24.11 -6.08 -22.44
N TRP A 26 -23.70 -6.78 -21.40
CA TRP A 26 -23.21 -6.18 -20.15
C TRP A 26 -21.78 -6.58 -19.91
N ALA A 27 -20.98 -5.63 -19.44
CA ALA A 27 -19.63 -5.86 -18.95
C ALA A 27 -19.44 -5.19 -17.59
N HIS A 28 -18.67 -5.81 -16.72
CA HIS A 28 -18.35 -5.26 -15.41
C HIS A 28 -16.84 -5.13 -15.27
N THR A 29 -16.39 -4.06 -14.61
CA THR A 29 -15.00 -3.88 -14.28
C THR A 29 -14.87 -3.25 -12.89
N LEU A 30 -13.78 -3.58 -12.21
CA LEU A 30 -13.40 -2.96 -10.95
C LEU A 30 -12.23 -2.00 -11.21
N VAL A 31 -12.43 -0.73 -10.94
CA VAL A 31 -11.37 0.27 -10.98
C VAL A 31 -10.87 0.49 -9.56
N SER A 32 -9.63 0.10 -9.27
CA SER A 32 -8.97 0.37 -8.00
C SER A 32 -8.16 1.67 -8.08
N LYS A 33 -8.03 2.37 -6.96
CA LYS A 33 -7.06 3.47 -6.83
C LYS A 33 -5.64 2.89 -6.89
N PRO A 34 -4.63 3.67 -7.32
CA PRO A 34 -3.24 3.25 -7.18
C PRO A 34 -2.92 2.93 -5.72
N ALA A 35 -2.18 1.86 -5.49
CA ALA A 35 -1.69 1.53 -4.16
C ALA A 35 -0.75 2.63 -3.66
N ARG A 36 -0.82 2.92 -2.36
CA ARG A 36 0.04 3.92 -1.70
C ARG A 36 0.79 3.28 -0.55
N VAL A 37 2.08 3.48 -0.51
CA VAL A 37 2.98 2.83 0.44
C VAL A 37 3.78 3.88 1.20
N LEU A 38 3.83 3.72 2.52
CA LEU A 38 4.76 4.47 3.36
C LEU A 38 6.11 3.75 3.37
N VAL A 39 7.16 4.41 2.91
CA VAL A 39 8.53 3.92 2.94
C VAL A 39 9.27 4.65 4.04
N VAL A 40 9.76 3.91 5.02
CA VAL A 40 10.60 4.45 6.10
C VAL A 40 12.04 4.08 5.81
N GLU A 41 12.90 5.07 5.68
CA GLU A 41 14.34 4.90 5.46
C GLU A 41 15.10 5.06 6.77
N GLY A 42 15.83 4.03 7.20
CA GLY A 42 16.70 4.10 8.39
C GLY A 42 17.89 5.02 8.19
N SER A 43 18.37 5.15 6.96
CA SER A 43 19.40 6.11 6.54
C SER A 43 19.04 6.70 5.18
N PRO A 44 19.48 7.91 4.86
CA PRO A 44 19.20 8.55 3.58
C PRO A 44 19.56 7.66 2.38
N ASP A 45 18.70 7.66 1.37
CA ASP A 45 18.89 6.98 0.09
C ASP A 45 18.91 5.44 0.13
N THR A 46 18.71 4.80 1.29
CA THR A 46 18.71 3.33 1.41
C THR A 46 17.57 2.68 0.62
N ALA A 47 16.45 3.37 0.42
CA ALA A 47 15.30 2.88 -0.34
C ALA A 47 15.28 3.35 -1.81
N THR A 48 16.32 4.00 -2.33
CA THR A 48 16.31 4.61 -3.68
C THR A 48 15.96 3.60 -4.78
N ALA A 49 16.58 2.43 -4.78
CA ALA A 49 16.30 1.37 -5.76
C ALA A 49 14.87 0.82 -5.63
N LEU A 50 14.41 0.62 -4.39
CA LEU A 50 13.06 0.17 -4.09
C LEU A 50 12.00 1.18 -4.54
N ARG A 51 12.19 2.46 -4.24
CA ARG A 51 11.29 3.55 -4.65
C ARG A 51 11.16 3.62 -6.17
N ARG A 52 12.28 3.48 -6.88
CA ARG A 52 12.27 3.44 -8.33
C ARG A 52 11.45 2.25 -8.86
N ALA A 53 11.66 1.06 -8.33
CA ALA A 53 10.90 -0.14 -8.73
C ALA A 53 9.39 0.00 -8.42
N LEU A 54 9.02 0.56 -7.26
CA LEU A 54 7.64 0.84 -6.92
C LEU A 54 7.01 1.87 -7.88
N GLY A 55 7.76 2.91 -8.24
CA GLY A 55 7.31 3.91 -9.22
C GLY A 55 7.07 3.31 -10.61
N GLU A 56 7.96 2.43 -11.09
CA GLU A 56 7.78 1.68 -12.35
C GLU A 56 6.52 0.79 -12.30
N ALA A 57 6.18 0.25 -11.13
CA ALA A 57 4.94 -0.50 -10.87
C ALA A 57 3.70 0.39 -10.66
N ARG A 58 3.82 1.72 -10.78
CA ARG A 58 2.76 2.70 -10.53
C ARG A 58 2.20 2.67 -9.11
N ILE A 59 3.03 2.32 -8.14
CA ILE A 59 2.72 2.39 -6.72
C ILE A 59 3.17 3.76 -6.21
N LEU A 60 2.26 4.48 -5.55
CA LEU A 60 2.57 5.77 -4.95
C LEU A 60 3.38 5.55 -3.66
N THR A 61 4.44 6.31 -3.47
CA THR A 61 5.29 6.19 -2.28
C THR A 61 5.43 7.52 -1.57
N ASP A 62 5.21 7.51 -0.27
CA ASP A 62 5.62 8.59 0.64
C ASP A 62 6.84 8.10 1.39
N VAL A 63 7.88 8.93 1.47
CA VAL A 63 9.13 8.56 2.13
C VAL A 63 9.33 9.42 3.37
N VAL A 64 9.65 8.75 4.47
CA VAL A 64 9.90 9.40 5.76
C VAL A 64 11.13 8.79 6.43
N THR A 65 11.72 9.53 7.34
CA THR A 65 12.66 9.01 8.35
C THR A 65 11.87 8.39 9.50
N PRO A 66 12.49 7.62 10.42
CA PRO A 66 11.80 7.03 11.57
C PRO A 66 11.00 8.02 12.41
N ASP A 67 11.47 9.28 12.54
CA ASP A 67 10.73 10.33 13.26
C ASP A 67 9.39 10.69 12.61
N GLY A 68 9.26 10.44 11.30
CA GLY A 68 8.03 10.69 10.53
C GLY A 68 7.02 9.55 10.57
N ILE A 69 7.30 8.44 11.26
CA ILE A 69 6.35 7.34 11.43
C ILE A 69 5.17 7.81 12.28
N PRO A 70 3.91 7.60 11.84
CA PRO A 70 2.74 7.91 12.65
C PRO A 70 2.73 7.17 13.99
N GLY A 71 2.42 7.88 15.07
CA GLY A 71 2.31 7.30 16.41
C GLY A 71 0.96 6.64 16.71
N THR A 72 0.04 6.57 15.75
CA THR A 72 -1.28 5.95 15.89
C THR A 72 -1.65 5.18 14.62
N ALA A 73 -2.42 4.10 14.74
CA ALA A 73 -2.89 3.30 13.60
C ALA A 73 -3.68 4.16 12.56
N GLN A 74 -4.46 5.12 13.04
CA GLN A 74 -5.19 6.05 12.17
C GLN A 74 -4.28 6.85 11.22
N GLY A 75 -3.04 7.12 11.60
CA GLY A 75 -2.06 7.79 10.75
C GLY A 75 -1.68 7.00 9.50
N PHE A 76 -1.91 5.68 9.49
CA PHE A 76 -1.69 4.81 8.34
C PHE A 76 -2.93 4.64 7.43
N ALA A 77 -4.05 5.30 7.72
CA ALA A 77 -5.32 5.08 7.00
C ALA A 77 -5.22 5.30 5.47
N ASN A 78 -4.30 6.14 5.02
CA ASN A 78 -4.11 6.44 3.60
C ASN A 78 -3.09 5.52 2.90
N PHE A 79 -2.48 4.59 3.62
CA PHE A 79 -1.48 3.67 3.09
C PHE A 79 -2.02 2.25 3.02
N ASP A 80 -1.69 1.54 1.97
CA ASP A 80 -2.03 0.13 1.79
C ASP A 80 -0.95 -0.78 2.40
N ALA A 81 0.30 -0.29 2.48
CA ALA A 81 1.41 -1.00 3.11
C ALA A 81 2.44 -0.04 3.72
N ILE A 82 3.26 -0.58 4.61
CA ILE A 82 4.39 0.05 5.29
C ILE A 82 5.65 -0.73 4.93
N LEU A 83 6.70 -0.06 4.48
CA LEU A 83 7.99 -0.65 4.19
C LEU A 83 9.04 -0.03 5.11
N LEU A 84 9.67 -0.85 5.95
CA LEU A 84 10.80 -0.46 6.79
C LEU A 84 12.08 -0.89 6.08
N VAL A 85 12.92 0.07 5.69
CA VAL A 85 14.17 -0.18 4.96
C VAL A 85 15.35 0.19 5.85
N ASP A 86 16.07 -0.82 6.32
CA ASP A 86 17.21 -0.70 7.23
C ASP A 86 16.91 0.16 8.48
N VAL A 87 15.71 -0.03 9.07
CA VAL A 87 15.27 0.71 10.27
C VAL A 87 15.51 -0.15 11.50
N PRO A 88 16.40 0.23 12.42
CA PRO A 88 16.52 -0.44 13.71
C PRO A 88 15.36 -0.04 14.63
N THR A 89 14.98 -0.93 15.57
CA THR A 89 13.92 -0.62 16.54
C THR A 89 14.27 0.55 17.45
N THR A 90 15.57 0.73 17.73
CA THR A 90 16.07 1.86 18.53
C THR A 90 15.81 3.23 17.90
N ALA A 91 15.52 3.27 16.60
CA ALA A 91 15.12 4.50 15.91
C ALA A 91 13.60 4.77 15.96
N MET A 92 12.82 3.84 16.55
CA MET A 92 11.37 3.95 16.67
C MET A 92 10.97 4.00 18.15
N THR A 93 9.90 4.71 18.45
CA THR A 93 9.27 4.69 19.76
C THR A 93 8.32 3.49 19.90
N ASP A 94 8.04 3.06 21.14
CA ASP A 94 7.04 2.01 21.42
C ASP A 94 5.66 2.37 20.86
N ALA A 95 5.29 3.65 20.88
CA ALA A 95 4.03 4.12 20.31
C ALA A 95 3.98 3.90 18.79
N GLN A 96 5.05 4.20 18.07
CA GLN A 96 5.15 3.97 16.62
C GLN A 96 5.11 2.48 16.29
N MET A 97 5.86 1.65 17.01
CA MET A 97 5.84 0.20 16.82
C MET A 97 4.45 -0.40 17.10
N THR A 98 3.80 0.05 18.17
CA THR A 98 2.43 -0.36 18.49
C THR A 98 1.45 0.07 17.40
N ALA A 99 1.57 1.30 16.90
CA ALA A 99 0.74 1.82 15.82
C ALA A 99 0.90 1.02 14.51
N ILE A 100 2.14 0.64 14.15
CA ILE A 100 2.40 -0.24 13.00
C ILE A 100 1.73 -1.60 13.21
N ARG A 101 1.92 -2.21 14.39
CA ARG A 101 1.30 -3.51 14.71
C ARG A 101 -0.22 -3.45 14.58
N GLU A 102 -0.87 -2.42 15.12
CA GLU A 102 -2.32 -2.23 15.04
C GLU A 102 -2.78 -2.02 13.58
N ALA A 103 -2.07 -1.18 12.82
CA ALA A 103 -2.36 -0.98 11.41
C ALA A 103 -2.30 -2.29 10.60
N VAL A 104 -1.37 -3.18 10.93
CA VAL A 104 -1.24 -4.49 10.27
C VAL A 104 -2.30 -5.46 10.76
N SER A 105 -2.41 -5.67 12.08
CA SER A 105 -3.24 -6.73 12.65
C SER A 105 -4.74 -6.42 12.63
N SER A 106 -5.12 -5.16 12.78
CA SER A 106 -6.52 -4.73 12.90
C SER A 106 -7.04 -4.10 11.61
N ASP A 107 -6.22 -3.30 10.92
CA ASP A 107 -6.64 -2.57 9.71
C ASP A 107 -6.23 -3.28 8.42
N GLY A 108 -5.50 -4.41 8.50
CA GLY A 108 -5.11 -5.22 7.36
C GLY A 108 -4.07 -4.57 6.43
N ARG A 109 -3.23 -3.66 6.94
CA ARG A 109 -2.15 -3.05 6.16
C ARG A 109 -1.02 -4.06 5.95
N GLY A 110 -0.36 -3.99 4.78
CA GLY A 110 0.84 -4.78 4.53
C GLY A 110 2.03 -4.24 5.34
N LEU A 111 2.91 -5.14 5.80
CA LEU A 111 4.21 -4.76 6.37
C LEU A 111 5.32 -5.54 5.66
N VAL A 112 6.34 -4.81 5.21
CA VAL A 112 7.57 -5.37 4.66
C VAL A 112 8.75 -4.78 5.42
N VAL A 113 9.65 -5.64 5.86
CA VAL A 113 10.93 -5.24 6.46
C VAL A 113 12.05 -5.67 5.52
N ALA A 114 12.71 -4.69 4.93
CA ALA A 114 13.91 -4.89 4.12
C ALA A 114 15.13 -4.63 5.00
N GLY A 115 15.86 -5.69 5.29
CA GLY A 115 17.04 -5.61 6.14
C GLY A 115 18.24 -4.99 5.46
N GLY A 116 19.08 -4.34 6.26
CA GLY A 116 20.37 -3.81 5.91
C GLY A 116 21.36 -4.05 7.06
N GLU A 117 22.38 -3.22 7.13
CA GLU A 117 23.44 -3.33 8.15
C GLU A 117 22.92 -3.13 9.59
N HIS A 118 21.81 -2.39 9.75
CA HIS A 118 21.29 -1.98 11.05
C HIS A 118 20.02 -2.72 11.49
N THR A 119 19.50 -3.67 10.70
CA THR A 119 18.19 -4.28 10.95
C THR A 119 18.29 -5.66 11.59
N PHE A 120 18.79 -6.67 10.88
CA PHE A 120 18.77 -8.05 11.37
C PHE A 120 19.99 -8.36 12.26
N GLY A 121 19.74 -8.84 13.48
CA GLY A 121 20.76 -9.15 14.47
C GLY A 121 21.16 -7.98 15.34
N GLN A 122 21.29 -6.79 14.78
CA GLN A 122 21.58 -5.54 15.51
C GLN A 122 20.32 -4.66 15.71
N GLY A 123 19.25 -4.95 14.97
CA GLY A 123 18.02 -4.17 14.98
C GLY A 123 17.10 -4.41 16.18
N GLU A 124 17.43 -5.38 17.05
CA GLU A 124 16.77 -5.67 18.34
C GLU A 124 15.23 -5.81 18.27
N TYR A 125 14.69 -6.40 17.20
CA TYR A 125 13.23 -6.58 17.06
C TYR A 125 12.63 -7.60 18.05
N ALA A 126 13.47 -8.49 18.61
CA ALA A 126 13.02 -9.48 19.56
C ALA A 126 12.54 -8.83 20.88
N GLY A 127 11.31 -9.12 21.28
CA GLY A 127 10.71 -8.57 22.53
C GLY A 127 10.14 -7.17 22.39
N THR A 128 10.09 -6.59 21.18
CA THR A 128 9.43 -5.31 20.90
C THR A 128 7.95 -5.51 20.53
N PRO A 129 7.14 -4.44 20.41
CA PRO A 129 5.77 -4.53 19.93
C PRO A 129 5.63 -5.02 18.48
N LEU A 130 6.66 -4.86 17.65
CA LEU A 130 6.79 -5.43 16.32
C LEU A 130 7.43 -6.81 16.40
#